data_b6ea048ab6a4e2c5cc487c0f8bee57bc
#
_entry.id   b6ea048ab6a4e2c5cc487c0f8bee57bc
#
_cell.length_a   1.000
_cell.length_b   1.000
_cell.length_c   1.000
_cell.angle_alpha   90.00
_cell.angle_beta   90.00
_cell.angle_gamma   90.00
#
_symmetry.space_group_name_H-M   'P 1'
#
loop_
_entity.id
_entity.type
_entity.pdbx_description
1 polymer ?
#
loop_
_entity_poly.entity_id
_entity_poly.type
_entity_poly.pdbx_seq_one_letter_code
_entity_poly.pdbx_strand_id
1 'polypeptide(L)'
;MNTFQRALRSVTRKPIKSALLLLVIVTVSLLLLCGMACQNASIQTQDSTRQAVGAGLRLDANEANRSKRLDECVKQIGDSMEGSYGGVHMEILENGFGTQLLVYTDNSFESLDTADIEQLASVNGIADYNITTCITPVNPVNFLRIEDPDADQYSDMGGVVLIGNRNMYFDSNVLSGNVSLIDGRMADQNDSNVCVISQELAEKNSLSVGACLKFNDYHDPENSTVYDAEVIGIYQVSQAMQPLMWGDTFRSENVIFTDLRFPEKAEGSEGEPCFEHAYFQVADTDNYDAVKKAVESVPIDWARYDLIDRNGNMQTMADNFHDLEQVSTLL
;
A
#
# COMPACT_ATOMS: atom_id res chain seq x y z
N MET A 1 -63.29 -17.18 -40.72
CA MET A 1 -62.01 -16.55 -41.08
C MET A 1 -61.28 -16.30 -39.79
N ASN A 2 -60.17 -16.96 -39.60
CA ASN A 2 -59.43 -16.98 -38.35
C ASN A 2 -58.81 -15.59 -38.11
N THR A 3 -58.66 -15.15 -36.79
CA THR A 3 -58.09 -13.83 -36.38
C THR A 3 -56.75 -13.53 -37.04
N PHE A 4 -55.92 -14.55 -37.20
CA PHE A 4 -54.64 -14.47 -37.88
C PHE A 4 -54.76 -14.09 -39.38
N GLN A 5 -55.73 -14.66 -40.10
CA GLN A 5 -55.96 -14.32 -41.50
C GLN A 5 -56.49 -12.89 -41.71
N ARG A 6 -57.25 -12.36 -40.73
CA ARG A 6 -57.68 -10.96 -40.75
C ARG A 6 -56.53 -10.01 -40.53
N ALA A 7 -55.62 -10.32 -39.56
CA ALA A 7 -54.42 -9.55 -39.29
C ALA A 7 -53.50 -9.51 -40.52
N LEU A 8 -53.22 -10.67 -41.12
CA LEU A 8 -52.42 -10.78 -42.35
C LEU A 8 -52.93 -9.94 -43.50
N ARG A 9 -54.27 -9.98 -43.76
CA ARG A 9 -54.93 -9.13 -44.79
C ARG A 9 -54.87 -7.64 -44.47
N SER A 10 -54.87 -7.26 -43.19
CA SER A 10 -54.71 -5.84 -42.73
C SER A 10 -53.32 -5.30 -43.04
N VAL A 11 -52.29 -6.12 -42.77
CA VAL A 11 -50.88 -5.78 -43.03
C VAL A 11 -50.60 -5.64 -44.52
N THR A 12 -51.12 -6.57 -45.36
CA THR A 12 -50.89 -6.53 -46.79
C THR A 12 -51.70 -5.45 -47.55
N ARG A 13 -52.80 -4.95 -46.98
CA ARG A 13 -53.57 -3.82 -47.54
C ARG A 13 -52.93 -2.44 -47.39
N LYS A 14 -52.02 -2.26 -46.40
CA LYS A 14 -51.37 -0.96 -46.14
C LYS A 14 -49.87 -1.19 -45.91
N PRO A 15 -49.11 -1.66 -46.90
CA PRO A 15 -47.75 -2.14 -46.70
C PRO A 15 -46.81 -1.07 -46.16
N ILE A 16 -46.93 0.16 -46.61
CA ILE A 16 -46.08 1.29 -46.12
C ILE A 16 -46.30 1.59 -44.63
N LYS A 17 -47.58 1.60 -44.18
CA LYS A 17 -47.91 1.85 -42.77
C LYS A 17 -47.44 0.71 -41.87
N SER A 18 -47.53 -0.51 -42.34
CA SER A 18 -47.10 -1.72 -41.63
C SER A 18 -45.58 -1.80 -41.55
N ALA A 19 -44.86 -1.41 -42.62
CA ALA A 19 -43.41 -1.33 -42.64
C ALA A 19 -42.91 -0.24 -41.70
N LEU A 20 -43.57 0.92 -41.65
CA LEU A 20 -43.22 2.02 -40.76
C LEU A 20 -43.45 1.65 -39.28
N LEU A 21 -44.55 0.96 -38.97
CA LEU A 21 -44.83 0.44 -37.64
C LEU A 21 -43.80 -0.61 -37.21
N LEU A 22 -43.42 -1.53 -38.09
CA LEU A 22 -42.39 -2.51 -37.84
C LEU A 22 -41.03 -1.83 -37.54
N LEU A 23 -40.68 -0.83 -38.35
CA LEU A 23 -39.42 -0.08 -38.16
C LEU A 23 -39.39 0.62 -36.80
N VAL A 24 -40.49 1.25 -36.38
CA VAL A 24 -40.59 1.87 -35.04
C VAL A 24 -40.43 0.83 -33.93
N ILE A 25 -41.13 -0.31 -34.03
CA ILE A 25 -41.03 -1.39 -33.03
C ILE A 25 -39.57 -1.91 -32.92
N VAL A 26 -38.93 -2.16 -34.07
CA VAL A 26 -37.55 -2.64 -34.11
C VAL A 26 -36.58 -1.61 -33.51
N THR A 27 -36.78 -0.32 -33.85
CA THR A 27 -35.91 0.76 -33.29
C THR A 27 -36.06 0.88 -31.77
N VAL A 28 -37.31 0.89 -31.27
CA VAL A 28 -37.58 0.93 -29.83
C VAL A 28 -37.03 -0.32 -29.12
N SER A 29 -37.19 -1.50 -29.69
CA SER A 29 -36.63 -2.73 -29.11
C SER A 29 -35.12 -2.75 -29.11
N LEU A 30 -34.47 -2.22 -30.15
CA LEU A 30 -32.99 -2.06 -30.19
C LEU A 30 -32.50 -1.07 -29.13
N LEU A 31 -33.19 0.07 -28.98
CA LEU A 31 -32.82 1.05 -27.95
C LEU A 31 -32.96 0.48 -26.54
N LEU A 32 -34.03 -0.28 -26.25
CA LEU A 32 -34.21 -0.95 -24.96
C LEU A 32 -33.12 -2.01 -24.71
N LEU A 33 -32.79 -2.82 -25.71
CA LEU A 33 -31.73 -3.82 -25.59
C LEU A 33 -30.35 -3.18 -25.38
N CYS A 34 -30.03 -2.10 -26.10
CA CYS A 34 -28.79 -1.32 -25.87
C CYS A 34 -28.75 -0.70 -24.49
N GLY A 35 -29.86 -0.12 -24.03
CA GLY A 35 -29.94 0.43 -22.68
C GLY A 35 -29.69 -0.62 -21.59
N MET A 36 -30.32 -1.79 -21.69
CA MET A 36 -30.07 -2.90 -20.74
C MET A 36 -28.66 -3.46 -20.84
N ALA A 37 -28.07 -3.54 -22.04
CA ALA A 37 -26.69 -3.99 -22.21
C ALA A 37 -25.70 -3.00 -21.61
N CYS A 38 -25.88 -1.68 -21.79
CA CYS A 38 -25.07 -0.64 -21.18
C CYS A 38 -25.18 -0.66 -19.64
N GLN A 39 -26.39 -0.84 -19.11
CA GLN A 39 -26.60 -0.93 -17.68
C GLN A 39 -25.89 -2.15 -17.07
N ASN A 40 -26.04 -3.33 -17.68
CA ASN A 40 -25.32 -4.52 -17.21
C ASN A 40 -23.79 -4.40 -17.33
N ALA A 41 -23.29 -3.81 -18.41
CA ALA A 41 -21.86 -3.55 -18.57
C ALA A 41 -21.33 -2.55 -17.51
N SER A 42 -22.12 -1.52 -17.19
CA SER A 42 -21.79 -0.55 -16.13
C SER A 42 -21.70 -1.23 -14.77
N ILE A 43 -22.70 -2.06 -14.39
CA ILE A 43 -22.71 -2.82 -13.14
C ILE A 43 -21.50 -3.75 -13.04
N GLN A 44 -21.23 -4.54 -14.10
CA GLN A 44 -20.08 -5.45 -14.12
C GLN A 44 -18.75 -4.70 -14.02
N THR A 45 -18.64 -3.52 -14.65
CA THR A 45 -17.43 -2.69 -14.57
C THR A 45 -17.28 -2.10 -13.15
N GLN A 46 -18.38 -1.68 -12.52
CA GLN A 46 -18.36 -1.23 -11.12
C GLN A 46 -17.89 -2.33 -10.18
N ASP A 47 -18.47 -3.53 -10.27
CA ASP A 47 -18.13 -4.66 -9.41
C ASP A 47 -16.67 -5.11 -9.63
N SER A 48 -16.20 -5.20 -10.87
CA SER A 48 -14.82 -5.55 -11.17
C SER A 48 -13.83 -4.46 -10.73
N THR A 49 -14.22 -3.18 -10.84
CA THR A 49 -13.38 -2.06 -10.36
C THR A 49 -13.33 -2.01 -8.83
N ARG A 50 -14.48 -2.22 -8.16
CA ARG A 50 -14.52 -2.32 -6.68
C ARG A 50 -13.66 -3.47 -6.16
N GLN A 51 -13.67 -4.62 -6.83
CA GLN A 51 -12.82 -5.76 -6.48
C GLN A 51 -11.33 -5.50 -6.76
N ALA A 52 -11.01 -4.79 -7.84
CA ALA A 52 -9.63 -4.49 -8.23
C ALA A 52 -8.99 -3.38 -7.38
N VAL A 53 -9.77 -2.35 -7.00
CA VAL A 53 -9.26 -1.22 -6.18
C VAL A 53 -9.24 -1.57 -4.70
N GLY A 54 -10.09 -2.51 -4.26
CA GLY A 54 -10.23 -2.94 -2.88
C GLY A 54 -10.58 -1.79 -1.92
N ALA A 55 -11.35 -2.07 -0.90
CA ALA A 55 -11.54 -1.14 0.20
C ALA A 55 -10.64 -1.54 1.35
N GLY A 56 -9.96 -0.59 1.96
CA GLY A 56 -9.08 -0.88 3.07
C GLY A 56 -8.97 0.25 4.08
N LEU A 57 -8.46 -0.11 5.23
CA LEU A 57 -8.14 0.78 6.33
C LEU A 57 -6.63 0.76 6.53
N ARG A 58 -6.00 1.92 6.69
CA ARG A 58 -4.59 2.01 7.05
C ARG A 58 -4.45 2.54 8.47
N LEU A 59 -3.61 1.89 9.26
CA LEU A 59 -3.20 2.30 10.58
C LEU A 59 -1.83 2.96 10.48
N ASP A 60 -1.73 4.19 10.95
CA ASP A 60 -0.49 4.96 11.05
C ASP A 60 -0.27 5.40 12.49
N ALA A 61 0.95 5.77 12.86
CA ALA A 61 1.21 6.45 14.11
C ALA A 61 0.55 7.84 14.13
N ASN A 62 -0.05 8.23 15.27
CA ASN A 62 -0.67 9.54 15.42
C ASN A 62 0.40 10.61 15.73
N GLU A 63 0.84 11.32 14.71
CA GLU A 63 1.86 12.36 14.80
C GLU A 63 1.45 13.55 15.68
N ALA A 64 0.15 13.89 15.69
CA ALA A 64 -0.34 15.00 16.51
C ALA A 64 -0.22 14.72 18.01
N ASN A 65 -0.30 13.47 18.43
CA ASN A 65 -0.16 13.05 19.82
C ASN A 65 1.29 12.64 20.18
N ARG A 66 2.18 12.51 19.20
CA ARG A 66 3.56 12.05 19.42
C ARG A 66 4.30 12.92 20.46
N SER A 67 4.27 14.23 20.28
CA SER A 67 4.93 15.16 21.23
C SER A 67 4.36 15.05 22.64
N LYS A 68 3.04 14.87 22.78
CA LYS A 68 2.38 14.68 24.06
C LYS A 68 2.80 13.38 24.74
N ARG A 69 2.85 12.28 23.98
CA ARG A 69 3.36 10.98 24.47
C ARG A 69 4.80 11.07 24.90
N LEU A 70 5.66 11.77 24.12
CA LEU A 70 7.04 12.02 24.44
C LEU A 70 7.16 12.77 25.78
N ASP A 71 6.41 13.87 25.95
CA ASP A 71 6.39 14.66 27.19
C ASP A 71 5.92 13.84 28.40
N GLU A 72 4.97 12.94 28.22
CA GLU A 72 4.48 12.03 29.27
C GLU A 72 5.58 11.03 29.68
N CYS A 73 6.30 10.44 28.73
CA CYS A 73 7.45 9.55 29.00
C CYS A 73 8.59 10.29 29.70
N VAL A 74 8.95 11.48 29.23
CA VAL A 74 9.99 12.34 29.87
C VAL A 74 9.62 12.65 31.30
N LYS A 75 8.37 12.95 31.61
CA LYS A 75 7.89 13.17 32.99
C LYS A 75 8.01 11.91 33.86
N GLN A 76 7.85 10.71 33.29
CA GLN A 76 8.01 9.46 34.04
C GLN A 76 9.47 9.14 34.34
N ILE A 77 10.41 9.53 33.48
CA ILE A 77 11.87 9.43 33.76
C ILE A 77 12.26 10.33 34.95
N GLY A 78 11.58 11.48 35.04
CA GLY A 78 11.72 12.37 36.22
C GLY A 78 12.93 13.29 36.18
N ASP A 79 13.21 13.89 37.34
CA ASP A 79 14.23 14.97 37.51
C ASP A 79 15.69 14.47 37.42
N SER A 80 15.91 13.15 37.36
CA SER A 80 17.28 12.59 37.21
C SER A 80 17.94 12.98 35.88
N MET A 81 17.13 13.35 34.88
CA MET A 81 17.54 13.65 33.49
C MET A 81 18.39 12.54 32.85
N GLU A 82 18.39 11.35 33.42
CA GLU A 82 19.03 10.14 32.89
C GLU A 82 18.13 8.94 33.14
N GLY A 83 17.88 8.14 32.09
CA GLY A 83 17.06 6.94 32.17
C GLY A 83 16.22 6.71 30.93
N SER A 84 15.38 5.68 31.02
CA SER A 84 14.52 5.26 29.89
C SER A 84 13.13 4.89 30.38
N TYR A 85 12.10 5.27 29.61
CA TYR A 85 10.72 4.88 29.87
C TYR A 85 9.93 4.88 28.57
N GLY A 86 9.24 3.78 28.28
CA GLY A 86 8.33 3.66 27.11
C GLY A 86 9.01 3.92 25.76
N GLY A 87 10.27 3.50 25.59
CA GLY A 87 11.05 3.73 24.37
C GLY A 87 11.61 5.14 24.23
N VAL A 88 11.50 5.97 25.26
CA VAL A 88 12.14 7.30 25.33
C VAL A 88 13.36 7.20 26.25
N HIS A 89 14.48 7.74 25.79
CA HIS A 89 15.75 7.75 26.48
C HIS A 89 16.20 9.19 26.76
N MET A 90 16.75 9.42 27.94
CA MET A 90 17.34 10.69 28.33
C MET A 90 18.76 10.44 28.80
N GLU A 91 19.72 11.18 28.27
CA GLU A 91 21.14 11.09 28.62
C GLU A 91 21.77 12.47 28.74
N ILE A 92 22.69 12.61 29.65
CA ILE A 92 23.49 13.82 29.79
C ILE A 92 24.80 13.61 29.03
N LEU A 93 25.00 14.40 27.97
CA LEU A 93 26.24 14.41 27.20
C LEU A 93 27.12 15.58 27.65
N GLU A 94 28.33 15.26 28.12
CA GLU A 94 29.40 16.26 28.34
C GLU A 94 30.27 16.34 27.08
N ASN A 95 30.26 17.47 26.41
CA ASN A 95 31.12 17.73 25.25
C ASN A 95 31.93 19.02 25.45
N GLY A 96 32.84 19.35 24.52
CA GLY A 96 33.67 20.53 24.55
C GLY A 96 32.92 21.89 24.58
N PHE A 97 31.61 21.88 24.44
CA PHE A 97 30.73 23.06 24.48
C PHE A 97 29.85 23.12 25.76
N GLY A 98 30.00 22.14 26.66
CA GLY A 98 29.26 22.08 27.92
C GLY A 98 28.42 20.80 28.06
N THR A 99 27.52 20.84 29.05
CA THR A 99 26.59 19.75 29.35
C THR A 99 25.31 19.92 28.53
N GLN A 100 24.92 18.92 27.75
CA GLN A 100 23.70 18.92 26.98
C GLN A 100 22.83 17.72 27.36
N LEU A 101 21.52 17.95 27.50
CA LEU A 101 20.55 16.88 27.64
C LEU A 101 20.17 16.38 26.25
N LEU A 102 20.42 15.10 26.00
CA LEU A 102 19.93 14.39 24.80
C LEU A 102 18.65 13.64 25.16
N VAL A 103 17.61 13.83 24.37
CA VAL A 103 16.38 13.05 24.43
C VAL A 103 16.19 12.40 23.07
N TYR A 104 16.08 11.08 23.03
CA TYR A 104 15.86 10.34 21.80
C TYR A 104 14.88 9.18 22.02
N THR A 105 14.36 8.64 20.94
CA THR A 105 13.38 7.55 20.94
C THR A 105 13.95 6.34 20.22
N ASP A 106 13.49 5.15 20.60
CA ASP A 106 13.79 3.90 19.95
C ASP A 106 12.56 3.34 19.19
N ASN A 107 12.74 2.19 18.55
CA ASN A 107 11.68 1.55 17.78
C ASN A 107 10.47 1.17 18.63
N SER A 108 10.60 0.93 19.93
CA SER A 108 9.46 0.60 20.79
C SER A 108 8.52 1.79 21.03
N PHE A 109 9.03 3.02 20.90
CA PHE A 109 8.22 4.23 20.93
C PHE A 109 7.62 4.58 19.56
N GLU A 110 8.40 4.44 18.48
CA GLU A 110 8.03 4.88 17.14
C GLU A 110 7.20 3.84 16.36
N SER A 111 7.49 2.54 16.59
CA SER A 111 6.85 1.46 15.85
C SER A 111 5.38 1.26 16.23
N LEU A 112 4.58 0.80 15.27
CA LEU A 112 3.27 0.24 15.55
C LEU A 112 3.42 -1.06 16.37
N ASP A 113 2.47 -1.31 17.28
CA ASP A 113 2.45 -2.52 18.10
C ASP A 113 1.85 -3.70 17.33
N THR A 114 2.60 -4.80 17.24
CA THR A 114 2.15 -6.01 16.51
C THR A 114 0.88 -6.62 17.13
N ALA A 115 0.75 -6.60 18.46
CA ALA A 115 -0.40 -7.18 19.13
C ALA A 115 -1.68 -6.36 18.84
N ASP A 116 -1.56 -5.03 18.77
CA ASP A 116 -2.67 -4.16 18.36
C ASP A 116 -3.07 -4.41 16.90
N ILE A 117 -2.07 -4.53 15.99
CA ILE A 117 -2.33 -4.86 14.58
C ILE A 117 -3.05 -6.20 14.45
N GLU A 118 -2.61 -7.24 15.16
CA GLU A 118 -3.23 -8.57 15.13
C GLU A 118 -4.67 -8.55 15.67
N GLN A 119 -4.94 -7.74 16.72
CA GLN A 119 -6.30 -7.55 17.22
C GLN A 119 -7.21 -6.92 16.15
N LEU A 120 -6.73 -5.88 15.46
CA LEU A 120 -7.47 -5.23 14.38
C LEU A 120 -7.68 -6.17 13.19
N ALA A 121 -6.67 -6.95 12.81
CA ALA A 121 -6.74 -7.92 11.72
C ALA A 121 -7.73 -9.06 12.02
N SER A 122 -7.99 -9.37 13.29
CA SER A 122 -8.95 -10.39 13.71
C SER A 122 -10.42 -9.97 13.63
N VAL A 123 -10.69 -8.69 13.33
CA VAL A 123 -12.06 -8.16 13.21
C VAL A 123 -12.78 -8.83 12.05
N ASN A 124 -14.00 -9.29 12.30
CA ASN A 124 -14.82 -9.92 11.27
C ASN A 124 -15.09 -8.92 10.11
N GLY A 125 -14.80 -9.35 8.90
CA GLY A 125 -14.89 -8.53 7.69
C GLY A 125 -13.54 -8.02 7.19
N ILE A 126 -12.44 -8.23 7.91
CA ILE A 126 -11.08 -8.09 7.39
C ILE A 126 -10.70 -9.41 6.69
N ALA A 127 -10.28 -9.33 5.42
CA ALA A 127 -9.91 -10.48 4.60
C ALA A 127 -8.45 -10.86 4.75
N ASP A 128 -7.56 -9.86 4.77
CA ASP A 128 -6.11 -10.00 4.94
C ASP A 128 -5.53 -8.65 5.36
N TYR A 129 -4.25 -8.63 5.73
CA TYR A 129 -3.57 -7.40 6.13
C TYR A 129 -2.09 -7.40 5.74
N ASN A 130 -1.52 -6.22 5.63
CA ASN A 130 -0.10 -6.00 5.48
C ASN A 130 0.46 -5.22 6.67
N ILE A 131 1.70 -5.49 7.01
CA ILE A 131 2.54 -4.65 7.87
C ILE A 131 3.71 -4.22 7.00
N THR A 132 4.01 -2.93 6.99
CA THR A 132 5.16 -2.35 6.27
C THR A 132 6.15 -1.80 7.28
N THR A 133 7.42 -2.15 7.12
CA THR A 133 8.49 -1.63 7.99
C THR A 133 8.79 -0.16 7.69
N CYS A 134 9.47 0.50 8.62
CA CYS A 134 10.16 1.74 8.35
C CYS A 134 11.17 1.56 7.20
N ILE A 135 11.50 2.66 6.53
CA ILE A 135 12.56 2.69 5.52
C ILE A 135 13.89 2.37 6.18
N THR A 136 14.56 1.30 5.75
CA THR A 136 15.81 0.82 6.34
C THR A 136 16.95 0.92 5.34
N PRO A 137 17.87 1.90 5.47
CA PRO A 137 19.07 1.97 4.64
C PRO A 137 20.02 0.81 4.96
N VAL A 138 20.57 0.17 3.91
CA VAL A 138 21.55 -0.91 4.01
C VAL A 138 22.66 -0.75 2.98
N ASN A 139 23.81 -1.39 3.23
CA ASN A 139 24.90 -1.39 2.28
C ASN A 139 24.77 -2.57 1.29
N PRO A 140 24.80 -2.33 -0.05
CA PRO A 140 24.81 -3.38 -1.06
C PRO A 140 26.22 -3.99 -1.16
N VAL A 141 26.35 -5.32 -0.96
CA VAL A 141 27.67 -5.98 -0.91
C VAL A 141 28.12 -6.52 -2.26
N ASN A 142 27.21 -7.09 -3.05
CA ASN A 142 27.54 -7.79 -4.30
C ASN A 142 26.85 -7.23 -5.56
N PHE A 143 26.25 -6.06 -5.47
CA PHE A 143 25.62 -5.39 -6.60
C PHE A 143 25.81 -3.86 -6.51
N LEU A 144 25.55 -3.17 -7.62
CA LEU A 144 25.69 -1.72 -7.72
C LEU A 144 24.31 -1.05 -7.70
N ARG A 145 24.14 -0.04 -6.85
CA ARG A 145 22.94 0.80 -6.81
C ARG A 145 22.81 1.68 -8.06
N ILE A 146 21.65 2.23 -8.31
CA ILE A 146 21.41 3.24 -9.34
C ILE A 146 21.92 4.58 -8.82
N GLU A 147 22.70 5.29 -9.63
CA GLU A 147 23.27 6.60 -9.31
C GLU A 147 22.99 7.60 -10.44
N ASP A 148 22.71 8.83 -10.06
CA ASP A 148 22.63 9.95 -10.97
C ASP A 148 23.97 10.73 -10.90
N PRO A 149 24.81 10.68 -11.94
CA PRO A 149 26.11 11.34 -11.91
C PRO A 149 26.01 12.88 -11.84
N ASP A 150 24.84 13.43 -12.15
CA ASP A 150 24.59 14.89 -12.13
C ASP A 150 23.94 15.33 -10.81
N ALA A 151 23.58 14.41 -9.91
CA ALA A 151 23.00 14.73 -8.62
C ALA A 151 24.06 15.16 -7.60
N ASP A 152 23.66 16.05 -6.68
CA ASP A 152 24.51 16.42 -5.53
C ASP A 152 24.55 15.28 -4.51
N GLN A 153 25.68 14.58 -4.42
CA GLN A 153 25.89 13.43 -3.56
C GLN A 153 26.44 13.82 -2.17
N TYR A 154 26.51 15.09 -1.83
CA TYR A 154 27.20 15.56 -0.61
C TYR A 154 26.62 14.95 0.69
N SER A 155 25.33 14.67 0.70
CA SER A 155 24.65 14.03 1.86
C SER A 155 24.26 12.57 1.60
N ASP A 156 24.64 12.02 0.46
CA ASP A 156 24.32 10.63 0.13
C ASP A 156 25.33 9.66 0.77
N MET A 157 24.84 8.63 1.40
CA MET A 157 25.63 7.73 2.21
C MET A 157 26.04 6.42 1.50
N GLY A 158 25.58 6.19 0.26
CA GLY A 158 26.06 5.09 -0.58
C GLY A 158 25.26 3.78 -0.52
N GLY A 159 24.14 3.77 0.21
CA GLY A 159 23.30 2.58 0.39
C GLY A 159 22.18 2.40 -0.63
N VAL A 160 21.37 1.41 -0.36
CA VAL A 160 20.03 1.16 -0.92
C VAL A 160 19.02 1.10 0.23
N VAL A 161 17.73 1.10 -0.09
CA VAL A 161 16.65 1.08 0.93
C VAL A 161 15.94 -0.26 0.90
N LEU A 162 15.75 -0.85 2.07
CA LEU A 162 14.84 -1.98 2.28
C LEU A 162 13.50 -1.51 2.83
N ILE A 163 12.42 -2.12 2.34
CA ILE A 163 11.06 -2.00 2.88
C ILE A 163 10.51 -3.42 3.04
N GLY A 164 10.35 -3.86 4.27
CA GLY A 164 9.77 -5.15 4.58
C GLY A 164 8.25 -5.12 4.52
N ASN A 165 7.65 -6.18 3.99
CA ASN A 165 6.21 -6.34 3.90
C ASN A 165 5.80 -7.74 4.38
N ARG A 166 4.69 -7.82 5.15
CA ARG A 166 4.04 -9.11 5.44
C ARG A 166 3.35 -9.67 4.18
N ASN A 167 2.72 -8.81 3.41
CA ASN A 167 2.09 -9.13 2.13
C ASN A 167 2.24 -7.93 1.18
N MET A 168 3.24 -7.98 0.30
CA MET A 168 3.59 -6.88 -0.60
C MET A 168 2.47 -6.48 -1.56
N TYR A 169 1.50 -7.36 -1.84
CA TYR A 169 0.32 -7.00 -2.65
C TYR A 169 -0.48 -5.85 -2.06
N PHE A 170 -0.38 -5.62 -0.75
CA PHE A 170 -1.05 -4.54 -0.03
C PHE A 170 -0.10 -3.42 0.40
N ASP A 171 1.12 -3.38 -0.14
CA ASP A 171 2.00 -2.22 0.01
C ASP A 171 1.39 -0.97 -0.62
N SER A 172 1.58 0.18 0.00
CA SER A 172 0.99 1.44 -0.44
C SER A 172 1.42 1.85 -1.85
N ASN A 173 2.65 1.53 -2.27
CA ASN A 173 3.17 1.82 -3.60
C ASN A 173 2.59 0.87 -4.66
N VAL A 174 2.29 -0.38 -4.29
CA VAL A 174 1.61 -1.33 -5.17
C VAL A 174 0.15 -0.93 -5.34
N LEU A 175 -0.56 -0.64 -4.24
CA LEU A 175 -1.97 -0.24 -4.26
C LEU A 175 -2.21 1.08 -5.00
N SER A 176 -1.26 2.02 -4.95
CA SER A 176 -1.35 3.30 -5.68
C SER A 176 -0.88 3.19 -7.14
N GLY A 177 -0.32 2.06 -7.55
CA GLY A 177 0.21 1.87 -8.90
C GLY A 177 1.55 2.57 -9.17
N ASN A 178 2.25 3.01 -8.11
CA ASN A 178 3.60 3.57 -8.24
C ASN A 178 4.57 2.50 -8.75
N VAL A 179 4.38 1.26 -8.32
CA VAL A 179 5.14 0.10 -8.78
C VAL A 179 4.21 -1.01 -9.28
N SER A 180 4.66 -1.75 -10.28
CA SER A 180 3.97 -2.91 -10.83
C SER A 180 4.95 -4.05 -11.09
N LEU A 181 4.56 -5.27 -10.72
CA LEU A 181 5.36 -6.47 -10.98
C LEU A 181 5.43 -6.75 -12.48
N ILE A 182 6.64 -7.01 -13.00
CA ILE A 182 6.89 -7.35 -14.41
C ILE A 182 7.45 -8.76 -14.61
N ASP A 183 8.08 -9.35 -13.58
CA ASP A 183 8.57 -10.72 -13.60
C ASP A 183 8.55 -11.33 -12.20
N GLY A 184 8.36 -12.65 -12.10
CA GLY A 184 8.34 -13.37 -10.84
C GLY A 184 7.06 -13.15 -10.01
N ARG A 185 7.19 -12.93 -8.70
CA ARG A 185 6.08 -12.71 -7.77
C ARG A 185 6.44 -11.71 -6.67
N MET A 186 5.44 -11.21 -5.98
CA MET A 186 5.60 -10.40 -4.78
C MET A 186 5.83 -11.26 -3.54
N ALA A 187 6.46 -10.68 -2.52
CA ALA A 187 6.67 -11.33 -1.22
C ALA A 187 5.36 -11.45 -0.44
N ASP A 188 5.19 -12.56 0.26
CA ASP A 188 4.06 -12.82 1.13
C ASP A 188 4.51 -13.31 2.53
N GLN A 189 3.54 -13.54 3.41
CA GLN A 189 3.74 -13.93 4.82
C GLN A 189 4.48 -15.26 5.03
N ASN A 190 4.65 -16.08 4.00
CA ASN A 190 5.32 -17.37 4.08
C ASN A 190 6.79 -17.27 3.65
N ASP A 191 7.20 -16.12 3.17
CA ASP A 191 8.55 -15.89 2.67
C ASP A 191 9.53 -15.51 3.78
N SER A 192 10.78 -15.83 3.56
CA SER A 192 11.91 -15.46 4.42
C SER A 192 13.19 -15.34 3.59
N ASN A 193 13.94 -14.27 3.83
CA ASN A 193 15.16 -13.92 3.10
C ASN A 193 14.94 -13.82 1.59
N VAL A 194 13.89 -13.10 1.20
CA VAL A 194 13.56 -12.83 -0.20
C VAL A 194 13.50 -11.33 -0.48
N CYS A 195 13.69 -10.97 -1.76
CA CYS A 195 13.56 -9.58 -2.18
C CYS A 195 12.89 -9.45 -3.57
N VAL A 196 12.30 -8.29 -3.80
CA VAL A 196 11.73 -7.84 -5.07
C VAL A 196 12.41 -6.53 -5.43
N ILE A 197 13.04 -6.46 -6.60
CA ILE A 197 13.93 -5.37 -7.02
C ILE A 197 13.37 -4.61 -8.21
N SER A 198 13.84 -3.38 -8.43
CA SER A 198 13.47 -2.61 -9.62
C SER A 198 14.06 -3.21 -10.89
N GLN A 199 13.42 -2.92 -12.02
CA GLN A 199 13.92 -3.29 -13.34
C GLN A 199 15.29 -2.67 -13.59
N GLU A 200 15.49 -1.43 -13.18
CA GLU A 200 16.74 -0.69 -13.36
C GLU A 200 17.91 -1.35 -12.59
N LEU A 201 17.67 -1.78 -11.34
CA LEU A 201 18.67 -2.55 -10.58
C LEU A 201 18.97 -3.89 -11.25
N ALA A 202 17.94 -4.59 -11.71
CA ALA A 202 18.08 -5.87 -12.39
C ALA A 202 18.91 -5.72 -13.68
N GLU A 203 18.62 -4.74 -14.53
CA GLU A 203 19.34 -4.46 -15.77
C GLU A 203 20.78 -4.04 -15.51
N LYS A 204 21.04 -3.09 -14.59
CA LYS A 204 22.38 -2.60 -14.27
C LYS A 204 23.31 -3.72 -13.81
N ASN A 205 22.80 -4.68 -13.04
CA ASN A 205 23.57 -5.74 -12.42
C ASN A 205 23.44 -7.10 -13.14
N SER A 206 22.70 -7.18 -14.25
CA SER A 206 22.40 -8.41 -14.97
C SER A 206 21.79 -9.49 -14.07
N LEU A 207 20.84 -9.08 -13.21
CA LEU A 207 20.12 -9.94 -12.28
C LEU A 207 18.82 -10.44 -12.89
N SER A 208 18.37 -11.61 -12.42
CA SER A 208 17.08 -12.22 -12.75
C SER A 208 16.48 -12.86 -11.51
N VAL A 209 15.23 -13.25 -11.59
CA VAL A 209 14.57 -14.06 -10.55
C VAL A 209 15.43 -15.30 -10.26
N GLY A 210 15.65 -15.59 -8.98
CA GLY A 210 16.56 -16.61 -8.46
C GLY A 210 17.99 -16.13 -8.18
N ALA A 211 18.35 -14.88 -8.51
CA ALA A 211 19.63 -14.30 -8.12
C ALA A 211 19.69 -14.06 -6.61
N CYS A 212 20.89 -14.06 -6.02
CA CYS A 212 21.10 -13.82 -4.60
C CYS A 212 21.78 -12.47 -4.40
N LEU A 213 21.13 -11.56 -3.68
CA LEU A 213 21.66 -10.29 -3.26
C LEU A 213 22.18 -10.36 -1.83
N LYS A 214 23.23 -9.58 -1.54
CA LYS A 214 23.89 -9.54 -0.25
C LYS A 214 23.86 -8.14 0.32
N PHE A 215 23.52 -8.04 1.60
CA PHE A 215 23.38 -6.81 2.34
C PHE A 215 24.09 -6.89 3.68
N ASN A 216 24.52 -5.77 4.20
CA ASN A 216 24.98 -5.65 5.58
C ASN A 216 24.68 -4.25 6.12
N ASP A 217 25.02 -4.06 7.41
CA ASP A 217 24.76 -2.80 8.11
C ASP A 217 25.42 -1.63 7.37
N TYR A 218 24.61 -0.62 7.14
CA TYR A 218 24.96 0.60 6.48
C TYR A 218 25.97 1.47 7.28
N HIS A 219 25.93 1.40 8.61
CA HIS A 219 26.79 2.18 9.50
C HIS A 219 28.14 1.53 9.77
N ASP A 220 28.22 0.19 9.66
CA ASP A 220 29.47 -0.57 9.84
C ASP A 220 29.64 -1.66 8.74
N PRO A 221 29.80 -1.28 7.47
CA PRO A 221 29.87 -2.23 6.38
C PRO A 221 31.11 -3.13 6.40
N GLU A 222 32.16 -2.75 7.12
CA GLU A 222 33.41 -3.52 7.18
C GLU A 222 33.35 -4.67 8.20
N ASN A 223 32.58 -4.53 9.29
CA ASN A 223 32.60 -5.47 10.41
C ASN A 223 31.26 -6.17 10.64
N SER A 224 30.20 -5.73 9.98
CA SER A 224 28.86 -6.29 10.19
C SER A 224 28.65 -7.62 9.43
N THR A 225 27.67 -8.37 9.92
CA THR A 225 27.28 -9.64 9.30
C THR A 225 26.62 -9.39 7.94
N VAL A 226 26.97 -10.22 6.96
CA VAL A 226 26.35 -10.19 5.62
C VAL A 226 25.16 -11.14 5.60
N TYR A 227 24.02 -10.65 5.13
CA TYR A 227 22.79 -11.41 4.97
C TYR A 227 22.40 -11.50 3.50
N ASP A 228 21.87 -12.65 3.11
CA ASP A 228 21.50 -12.97 1.74
C ASP A 228 19.98 -12.91 1.57
N ALA A 229 19.51 -12.37 0.43
CA ALA A 229 18.11 -12.45 0.01
C ALA A 229 18.01 -12.92 -1.45
N GLU A 230 17.09 -13.83 -1.73
CA GLU A 230 16.80 -14.31 -3.08
C GLU A 230 15.86 -13.34 -3.80
N VAL A 231 16.21 -12.96 -5.02
CA VAL A 231 15.32 -12.16 -5.89
C VAL A 231 14.16 -13.05 -6.36
N ILE A 232 12.95 -12.79 -5.89
CA ILE A 232 11.76 -13.54 -6.27
C ILE A 232 10.86 -12.79 -7.26
N GLY A 233 11.12 -11.50 -7.46
CA GLY A 233 10.35 -10.67 -8.38
C GLY A 233 11.13 -9.44 -8.84
N ILE A 234 10.69 -8.90 -9.97
CA ILE A 234 11.19 -7.66 -10.56
C ILE A 234 9.99 -6.74 -10.79
N TYR A 235 10.08 -5.48 -10.36
CA TYR A 235 9.05 -4.49 -10.54
C TYR A 235 9.52 -3.33 -11.42
N GLN A 236 8.56 -2.65 -12.04
CA GLN A 236 8.74 -1.40 -12.76
C GLN A 236 8.26 -0.22 -11.91
N VAL A 237 9.05 0.86 -11.89
CA VAL A 237 8.66 2.14 -11.29
C VAL A 237 7.84 2.94 -12.31
N SER A 238 6.54 3.13 -12.03
CA SER A 238 5.64 3.93 -12.87
C SER A 238 5.58 5.38 -12.41
N GLN A 239 5.69 5.60 -11.10
CA GLN A 239 5.75 6.92 -10.46
C GLN A 239 6.71 6.85 -9.27
N ALA A 240 7.36 7.98 -8.98
CA ALA A 240 8.28 8.05 -7.84
C ALA A 240 7.57 7.70 -6.53
N MET A 241 8.21 6.84 -5.73
CA MET A 241 7.71 6.44 -4.42
C MET A 241 7.90 7.55 -3.39
N GLN A 242 6.99 7.64 -2.45
CA GLN A 242 7.05 8.57 -1.32
C GLN A 242 7.18 7.77 0.01
N PRO A 243 7.86 8.31 1.03
CA PRO A 243 8.60 9.56 1.06
C PRO A 243 9.96 9.46 0.36
N LEU A 244 10.33 10.48 -0.42
CA LEU A 244 11.65 10.60 -1.01
C LEU A 244 12.54 11.43 -0.08
N MET A 245 13.67 10.89 0.31
CA MET A 245 14.74 11.59 0.98
C MET A 245 15.81 12.03 -0.04
N TRP A 246 16.73 12.89 0.37
CA TRP A 246 17.82 13.35 -0.49
C TRP A 246 18.87 12.25 -0.69
N GLY A 247 19.47 12.22 -1.89
CA GLY A 247 20.53 11.30 -2.27
C GLY A 247 20.03 10.06 -3.03
N ASP A 248 20.95 9.40 -3.72
CA ASP A 248 20.66 8.25 -4.56
C ASP A 248 20.23 7.02 -3.74
N THR A 249 20.63 6.93 -2.47
CA THR A 249 20.17 5.86 -1.57
C THR A 249 18.63 5.75 -1.55
N PHE A 250 17.93 6.87 -1.60
CA PHE A 250 16.47 6.95 -1.46
C PHE A 250 15.70 7.09 -2.79
N ARG A 251 16.37 6.85 -3.92
CA ARG A 251 15.71 6.79 -5.23
C ARG A 251 14.74 5.62 -5.29
N SER A 252 13.63 5.80 -5.98
CA SER A 252 12.63 4.75 -6.17
C SER A 252 13.22 3.48 -6.79
N GLU A 253 14.20 3.62 -7.67
CA GLU A 253 14.88 2.51 -8.32
C GLU A 253 15.81 1.73 -7.37
N ASN A 254 16.23 2.33 -6.25
CA ASN A 254 17.06 1.73 -5.21
C ASN A 254 16.25 1.20 -4.01
N VAL A 255 14.93 1.28 -4.07
CA VAL A 255 14.06 0.63 -3.08
C VAL A 255 13.98 -0.86 -3.39
N ILE A 256 14.20 -1.69 -2.39
CA ILE A 256 14.11 -3.14 -2.46
C ILE A 256 13.06 -3.59 -1.47
N PHE A 257 11.98 -4.20 -1.98
CA PHE A 257 10.97 -4.79 -1.11
C PHE A 257 11.43 -6.16 -0.65
N THR A 258 11.18 -6.50 0.60
CA THR A 258 11.60 -7.76 1.21
C THR A 258 10.47 -8.41 2.00
N ASP A 259 10.70 -9.62 2.51
CA ASP A 259 9.89 -10.14 3.60
C ASP A 259 9.99 -9.26 4.85
N LEU A 260 8.99 -9.35 5.72
CA LEU A 260 8.79 -8.44 6.84
C LEU A 260 9.98 -8.33 7.80
N ARG A 261 10.74 -9.41 7.98
CA ARG A 261 11.79 -9.51 9.01
C ARG A 261 13.21 -9.30 8.47
N PHE A 262 13.37 -9.20 7.16
CA PHE A 262 14.68 -9.07 6.55
C PHE A 262 15.36 -7.71 6.83
N PRO A 263 14.66 -6.55 6.81
CA PRO A 263 15.29 -5.25 7.05
C PRO A 263 16.02 -5.17 8.39
N GLU A 264 15.40 -5.61 9.50
CA GLU A 264 16.02 -5.56 10.83
C GLU A 264 17.29 -6.41 10.94
N LYS A 265 17.33 -7.55 10.24
CA LYS A 265 18.55 -8.38 10.18
C LYS A 265 19.66 -7.66 9.44
N ALA A 266 19.36 -7.14 8.24
CA ALA A 266 20.33 -6.49 7.37
C ALA A 266 20.90 -5.20 7.98
N GLU A 267 20.12 -4.48 8.79
CA GLU A 267 20.53 -3.30 9.54
C GLU A 267 21.34 -3.63 10.81
N GLY A 268 21.29 -4.88 11.29
CA GLY A 268 21.95 -5.29 12.52
C GLY A 268 21.13 -5.01 13.79
N SER A 269 19.86 -4.66 13.68
CA SER A 269 18.91 -4.41 14.78
C SER A 269 17.97 -5.61 15.03
N GLU A 270 18.46 -6.81 14.83
CA GLU A 270 17.65 -8.04 14.90
C GLU A 270 16.90 -8.16 16.23
N GLY A 271 15.59 -8.28 16.15
CA GLY A 271 14.68 -8.35 17.29
C GLY A 271 14.02 -7.02 17.67
N GLU A 272 14.37 -5.91 17.03
CA GLU A 272 13.81 -4.58 17.24
C GLU A 272 13.20 -3.99 15.96
N PRO A 273 12.15 -4.63 15.38
CA PRO A 273 11.58 -4.15 14.12
C PRO A 273 10.90 -2.80 14.31
N CYS A 274 10.99 -1.94 13.29
CA CYS A 274 10.21 -0.72 13.19
C CYS A 274 9.11 -0.89 12.14
N PHE A 275 7.84 -0.83 12.55
CA PHE A 275 6.67 -0.91 11.68
C PHE A 275 6.04 0.46 11.50
N GLU A 276 6.01 0.95 10.26
CA GLU A 276 5.52 2.28 9.91
C GLU A 276 4.01 2.30 9.67
N HIS A 277 3.52 1.30 8.92
CA HIS A 277 2.12 1.21 8.49
C HIS A 277 1.56 -0.20 8.67
N ALA A 278 0.26 -0.28 8.93
CA ALA A 278 -0.49 -1.50 8.71
C ALA A 278 -1.70 -1.21 7.81
N TYR A 279 -1.95 -2.08 6.85
CA TYR A 279 -3.10 -1.99 5.93
C TYR A 279 -4.00 -3.20 6.14
N PHE A 280 -5.30 -2.98 6.24
CA PHE A 280 -6.32 -4.01 6.42
C PHE A 280 -7.27 -4.01 5.23
N GLN A 281 -7.29 -5.11 4.50
CA GLN A 281 -8.18 -5.32 3.36
C GLN A 281 -9.58 -5.71 3.85
N VAL A 282 -10.59 -4.95 3.50
CA VAL A 282 -11.98 -5.29 3.79
C VAL A 282 -12.49 -6.31 2.78
N ALA A 283 -13.08 -7.40 3.26
CA ALA A 283 -13.53 -8.52 2.43
C ALA A 283 -14.67 -8.14 1.49
N ASP A 284 -15.60 -7.32 1.99
CA ASP A 284 -16.81 -6.90 1.26
C ASP A 284 -16.97 -5.39 1.39
N THR A 285 -16.84 -4.70 0.27
CA THR A 285 -16.92 -3.23 0.19
C THR A 285 -18.30 -2.68 0.57
N ASP A 286 -19.36 -3.45 0.40
CA ASP A 286 -20.72 -3.04 0.78
C ASP A 286 -20.88 -2.98 2.31
N ASN A 287 -20.04 -3.71 3.05
CA ASN A 287 -20.01 -3.71 4.51
C ASN A 287 -18.90 -2.83 5.11
N TYR A 288 -18.23 -2.01 4.29
CA TYR A 288 -17.08 -1.20 4.70
C TYR A 288 -17.31 -0.39 5.98
N ASP A 289 -18.40 0.40 6.04
CA ASP A 289 -18.71 1.24 7.19
C ASP A 289 -18.95 0.44 8.48
N ALA A 290 -19.54 -0.75 8.35
CA ALA A 290 -19.78 -1.63 9.48
C ALA A 290 -18.45 -2.24 10.00
N VAL A 291 -17.57 -2.64 9.09
CA VAL A 291 -16.23 -3.15 9.42
C VAL A 291 -15.39 -2.05 10.05
N LYS A 292 -15.38 -0.84 9.48
CA LYS A 292 -14.66 0.31 10.05
C LYS A 292 -15.10 0.59 11.49
N LYS A 293 -16.41 0.66 11.77
CA LYS A 293 -16.92 0.85 13.12
C LYS A 293 -16.52 -0.28 14.07
N ALA A 294 -16.48 -1.52 13.58
CA ALA A 294 -16.02 -2.66 14.38
C ALA A 294 -14.53 -2.53 14.71
N VAL A 295 -13.68 -2.13 13.75
CA VAL A 295 -12.26 -1.84 13.94
C VAL A 295 -12.07 -0.71 14.96
N GLU A 296 -12.76 0.42 14.81
CA GLU A 296 -12.70 1.58 15.74
C GLU A 296 -13.15 1.22 17.18
N SER A 297 -13.92 0.16 17.35
CA SER A 297 -14.38 -0.32 18.66
C SER A 297 -13.43 -1.29 19.36
N VAL A 298 -12.35 -1.70 18.72
CA VAL A 298 -11.33 -2.57 19.34
C VAL A 298 -10.65 -1.82 20.49
N PRO A 299 -10.48 -2.43 21.67
CA PRO A 299 -9.97 -1.77 22.86
C PRO A 299 -8.42 -1.67 22.85
N ILE A 300 -7.87 -0.92 21.91
CA ILE A 300 -6.46 -0.54 21.83
C ILE A 300 -6.27 0.92 22.27
N ASP A 301 -5.02 1.34 22.46
CA ASP A 301 -4.72 2.76 22.75
C ASP A 301 -4.79 3.62 21.49
N TRP A 302 -5.99 4.05 21.12
CA TRP A 302 -6.23 4.91 19.96
C TRP A 302 -5.52 6.27 20.02
N ALA A 303 -4.96 6.67 21.17
CA ALA A 303 -4.14 7.88 21.23
C ALA A 303 -2.79 7.71 20.50
N ARG A 304 -2.37 6.47 20.25
CA ARG A 304 -1.15 6.15 19.51
C ARG A 304 -1.33 6.14 18.00
N TYR A 305 -2.56 5.97 17.50
CA TYR A 305 -2.82 5.61 16.11
C TYR A 305 -3.82 6.53 15.42
N ASP A 306 -3.65 6.67 14.12
CA ASP A 306 -4.64 7.20 13.19
C ASP A 306 -5.16 6.08 12.29
N LEU A 307 -6.47 5.94 12.18
CA LEU A 307 -7.11 5.04 11.23
C LEU A 307 -7.55 5.83 10.00
N ILE A 308 -6.92 5.55 8.86
CA ILE A 308 -7.09 6.30 7.62
C ILE A 308 -7.90 5.46 6.62
N ASP A 309 -8.96 6.05 6.08
CA ASP A 309 -9.73 5.46 5.00
C ASP A 309 -8.89 5.41 3.70
N ARG A 310 -8.67 4.24 3.15
CA ARG A 310 -8.14 4.04 1.81
C ARG A 310 -9.26 3.81 0.78
N ASN A 311 -10.34 4.54 0.99
CA ASN A 311 -11.58 4.50 0.21
C ASN A 311 -11.73 5.73 -0.72
N GLY A 312 -10.85 6.72 -0.64
CA GLY A 312 -11.01 8.01 -1.32
C GLY A 312 -11.15 7.93 -2.84
N ASN A 313 -10.46 6.99 -3.47
CA ASN A 313 -10.61 6.75 -4.91
C ASN A 313 -11.93 6.05 -5.25
N MET A 314 -12.49 5.24 -4.35
CA MET A 314 -13.78 4.58 -4.54
C MET A 314 -14.95 5.55 -4.40
N GLN A 315 -14.89 6.50 -3.47
CA GLN A 315 -15.95 7.50 -3.31
C GLN A 315 -16.06 8.36 -4.58
N THR A 316 -14.93 8.84 -5.10
CA THR A 316 -14.89 9.62 -6.35
C THR A 316 -15.34 8.80 -7.55
N MET A 317 -14.99 7.50 -7.62
CA MET A 317 -15.47 6.60 -8.66
C MET A 317 -16.96 6.28 -8.50
N ALA A 318 -17.44 6.04 -7.28
CA ALA A 318 -18.86 5.80 -7.01
C ALA A 318 -19.71 7.02 -7.40
N ASP A 319 -19.25 8.24 -7.11
CA ASP A 319 -19.91 9.48 -7.51
C ASP A 319 -19.95 9.62 -9.04
N ASN A 320 -18.83 9.35 -9.73
CA ASN A 320 -18.76 9.36 -11.20
C ASN A 320 -19.66 8.27 -11.83
N PHE A 321 -19.78 7.10 -11.22
CA PHE A 321 -20.67 6.04 -11.70
C PHE A 321 -22.13 6.34 -11.43
N HIS A 322 -22.45 6.98 -10.31
CA HIS A 322 -23.80 7.45 -10.00
C HIS A 322 -24.31 8.49 -11.02
N ASP A 323 -23.43 9.40 -11.44
CA ASP A 323 -23.71 10.38 -12.50
C ASP A 323 -23.95 9.67 -13.87
N LEU A 324 -23.16 8.64 -14.19
CA LEU A 324 -23.38 7.82 -15.41
C LEU A 324 -24.70 7.02 -15.35
N GLU A 325 -25.09 6.51 -14.20
CA GLU A 325 -26.35 5.81 -13.98
C GLU A 325 -27.55 6.75 -14.13
N GLN A 326 -27.47 7.97 -13.62
CA GLN A 326 -28.49 8.99 -13.85
C GLN A 326 -28.65 9.36 -15.32
N VAL A 327 -27.55 9.47 -16.06
CA VAL A 327 -27.58 9.71 -17.52
C VAL A 327 -28.20 8.53 -18.27
N SER A 328 -27.91 7.29 -17.85
CA SER A 328 -28.45 6.08 -18.49
C SER A 328 -29.95 5.85 -18.20
N THR A 329 -30.46 6.39 -17.09
CA THR A 329 -31.89 6.35 -16.74
C THR A 329 -32.71 7.45 -17.44
N LEU A 330 -32.07 8.48 -17.97
CA LEU A 330 -32.70 9.58 -18.72
C LEU A 330 -32.75 9.30 -20.24
N LEU A 331 -32.04 8.30 -20.75
CA LEU A 331 -32.08 7.81 -22.13
C LEU A 331 -33.05 6.64 -22.29
#